data_33c338513449881121799340f159ffdc
#
_entry.id   33c338513449881121799340f159ffdc
#
_cell.length_a   1.000
_cell.length_b   1.000
_cell.length_c   1.000
_cell.angle_alpha   90.00
_cell.angle_beta   90.00
_cell.angle_gamma   90.00
#
_symmetry.space_group_name_H-M   'P 1'
#
loop_
_entity.id
_entity.type
_entity.pdbx_description
1 polymer ?
#
loop_
_entity_poly.entity_id
_entity_poly.type
_entity_poly.pdbx_seq_one_letter_code
_entity_poly.pdbx_strand_id
1 'polypeptide(L)'
;MKIVGTVKEVREQVKEWKKQGLSVGFVPTMGYLHEGHKSLMDAARKGNDKVVVSIFVNPMQFGPTEDLATYPRDLDHDAALCESAGVDLIFHPEAEEMYEKDFCSFVDMTGLTEGLCGKTRPIHFRGVCTVVNKLFNIVTPDHAYFGQKDGQQLAVIKRMVRDLNMDIEIVGCPIVREEDGLAKSSRNTYLSSEERKAALILSKTVALGKELAKTEKDANKVVEAMKKNIETEPFAKIDYVEAVDALSMAPVEKLEGTCMLAMAVYIGKTRLIDNTLINE
;
A
#
# COMPACT_ATOMS: atom_id res chain seq x y z
N MET A 1 5.10 21.39 -12.51
CA MET A 1 5.54 20.02 -12.13
C MET A 1 6.56 19.52 -13.14
N LYS A 2 7.58 18.75 -12.73
CA LYS A 2 8.62 18.17 -13.61
C LYS A 2 8.49 16.64 -13.61
N ILE A 3 8.68 15.99 -14.76
CA ILE A 3 8.74 14.52 -14.87
C ILE A 3 10.17 14.16 -15.24
N VAL A 4 10.79 13.22 -14.51
CA VAL A 4 12.17 12.79 -14.73
C VAL A 4 12.26 11.26 -14.70
N GLY A 5 13.18 10.70 -15.48
CA GLY A 5 13.36 9.25 -15.62
C GLY A 5 14.59 8.70 -14.92
N THR A 6 15.54 9.53 -14.50
CA THR A 6 16.81 9.06 -13.96
C THR A 6 17.02 9.38 -12.49
N VAL A 7 17.73 8.51 -11.79
CA VAL A 7 18.17 8.68 -10.40
C VAL A 7 18.97 9.97 -10.23
N LYS A 8 19.80 10.30 -11.23
CA LYS A 8 20.62 11.50 -11.22
C LYS A 8 19.77 12.76 -11.17
N GLU A 9 18.75 12.88 -12.01
CA GLU A 9 17.88 14.06 -12.07
C GLU A 9 17.09 14.26 -10.76
N VAL A 10 16.58 13.17 -10.18
CA VAL A 10 15.91 13.25 -8.87
C VAL A 10 16.87 13.78 -7.81
N ARG A 11 18.06 13.17 -7.71
CA ARG A 11 19.07 13.58 -6.72
C ARG A 11 19.52 15.01 -6.86
N GLU A 12 19.70 15.49 -8.08
CA GLU A 12 20.06 16.89 -8.36
C GLU A 12 18.97 17.84 -7.88
N GLN A 13 17.72 17.54 -8.20
CA GLN A 13 16.58 18.37 -7.81
C GLN A 13 16.38 18.39 -6.28
N VAL A 14 16.41 17.22 -5.64
CA VAL A 14 16.21 17.14 -4.19
C VAL A 14 17.35 17.79 -3.42
N LYS A 15 18.61 17.62 -3.86
CA LYS A 15 19.77 18.31 -3.26
C LYS A 15 19.63 19.84 -3.34
N GLU A 16 19.08 20.36 -4.42
CA GLU A 16 18.85 21.79 -4.58
C GLU A 16 17.80 22.30 -3.58
N TRP A 17 16.70 21.55 -3.40
CA TRP A 17 15.68 21.89 -2.39
C TRP A 17 16.23 21.84 -0.96
N LYS A 18 16.98 20.79 -0.63
CA LYS A 18 17.58 20.64 0.71
C LYS A 18 18.62 21.73 1.02
N LYS A 19 19.38 22.22 0.04
CA LYS A 19 20.26 23.39 0.22
C LYS A 19 19.49 24.68 0.57
N GLN A 20 18.23 24.76 0.15
CA GLN A 20 17.33 25.88 0.48
C GLN A 20 16.61 25.67 1.82
N GLY A 21 16.86 24.58 2.52
CA GLY A 21 16.21 24.23 3.79
C GLY A 21 14.77 23.74 3.63
N LEU A 22 14.37 23.32 2.41
CA LEU A 22 12.99 22.86 2.12
C LEU A 22 12.84 21.38 2.49
N SER A 23 11.72 21.07 3.14
CA SER A 23 11.31 19.71 3.44
C SER A 23 10.72 18.99 2.21
N VAL A 24 10.94 17.67 2.14
CA VAL A 24 10.55 16.82 1.02
C VAL A 24 9.61 15.70 1.49
N GLY A 25 8.36 15.74 1.03
CA GLY A 25 7.40 14.64 1.17
C GLY A 25 7.47 13.70 -0.03
N PHE A 26 7.34 12.39 0.21
CA PHE A 26 7.43 11.38 -0.82
C PHE A 26 6.22 10.44 -0.82
N VAL A 27 5.68 10.16 -2.00
CA VAL A 27 4.58 9.20 -2.22
C VAL A 27 5.03 8.15 -3.24
N PRO A 28 5.48 6.96 -2.80
CA PRO A 28 5.80 5.87 -3.73
C PRO A 28 4.53 5.20 -4.26
N THR A 29 4.43 5.07 -5.59
CA THR A 29 3.29 4.43 -6.26
C THR A 29 3.75 3.53 -7.41
N MET A 30 2.84 2.69 -7.87
CA MET A 30 3.02 1.91 -9.10
C MET A 30 2.32 2.53 -10.32
N GLY A 31 1.72 3.70 -10.16
CA GLY A 31 0.93 4.34 -11.21
C GLY A 31 -0.53 3.88 -11.25
N TYR A 32 -1.23 4.27 -12.31
CA TYR A 32 -2.69 4.17 -12.46
C TYR A 32 -3.41 4.76 -11.26
N LEU A 33 -3.11 6.03 -11.03
CA LEU A 33 -3.44 6.74 -9.81
C LEU A 33 -4.96 6.97 -9.70
N HIS A 34 -5.44 7.08 -8.49
CA HIS A 34 -6.85 7.34 -8.15
C HIS A 34 -6.93 8.20 -6.88
N GLU A 35 -8.13 8.55 -6.43
CA GLU A 35 -8.36 9.42 -5.27
C GLU A 35 -7.68 8.93 -3.99
N GLY A 36 -7.50 7.61 -3.85
CA GLY A 36 -6.70 7.05 -2.75
C GLY A 36 -5.23 7.51 -2.79
N HIS A 37 -4.61 7.51 -3.96
CA HIS A 37 -3.26 8.06 -4.13
C HIS A 37 -3.24 9.58 -3.99
N LYS A 38 -4.28 10.27 -4.51
CA LYS A 38 -4.42 11.73 -4.34
C LYS A 38 -4.43 12.13 -2.88
N SER A 39 -5.14 11.38 -2.02
CA SER A 39 -5.18 11.67 -0.58
C SER A 39 -3.80 11.61 0.09
N LEU A 40 -2.90 10.72 -0.39
CA LEU A 40 -1.50 10.66 0.08
C LEU A 40 -0.72 11.90 -0.37
N MET A 41 -0.90 12.32 -1.62
CA MET A 41 -0.27 13.52 -2.17
C MET A 41 -0.76 14.79 -1.46
N ASP A 42 -2.06 14.90 -1.19
CA ASP A 42 -2.65 16.02 -0.44
C ASP A 42 -2.10 16.07 0.99
N ALA A 43 -1.91 14.93 1.65
CA ALA A 43 -1.28 14.84 2.96
C ALA A 43 0.21 15.25 2.89
N ALA A 44 0.92 14.77 1.86
CA ALA A 44 2.32 15.14 1.63
C ALA A 44 2.48 16.65 1.38
N ARG A 45 1.57 17.24 0.59
CA ARG A 45 1.58 18.69 0.32
C ARG A 45 1.33 19.55 1.56
N LYS A 46 0.48 19.07 2.48
CA LYS A 46 0.21 19.77 3.75
C LYS A 46 1.40 19.73 4.71
N GLY A 47 2.17 18.64 4.67
CA GLY A 47 3.26 18.41 5.62
C GLY A 47 4.65 18.81 5.12
N ASN A 48 4.80 19.23 3.85
CA ASN A 48 6.11 19.48 3.26
C ASN A 48 6.11 20.64 2.27
N ASP A 49 7.29 21.26 2.09
CA ASP A 49 7.51 22.32 1.11
C ASP A 49 7.57 21.79 -0.32
N LYS A 50 8.03 20.56 -0.52
CA LYS A 50 8.16 19.88 -1.80
C LYS A 50 7.58 18.48 -1.76
N VAL A 51 6.94 18.07 -2.85
CA VAL A 51 6.34 16.73 -2.97
C VAL A 51 6.91 16.02 -4.19
N VAL A 52 7.44 14.82 -3.95
CA VAL A 52 7.90 13.87 -4.97
C VAL A 52 6.95 12.68 -5.01
N VAL A 53 6.54 12.28 -6.20
CA VAL A 53 5.80 11.02 -6.43
C VAL A 53 6.65 10.12 -7.30
N SER A 54 6.79 8.84 -6.96
CA SER A 54 7.31 7.87 -7.91
C SER A 54 6.18 7.10 -8.58
N ILE A 55 6.31 6.88 -9.88
CA ILE A 55 5.41 6.03 -10.69
C ILE A 55 6.27 4.92 -11.28
N PHE A 56 6.29 3.75 -10.62
CA PHE A 56 7.14 2.65 -11.01
C PHE A 56 6.49 1.29 -10.71
N VAL A 57 6.10 0.57 -11.76
CA VAL A 57 5.60 -0.81 -11.63
C VAL A 57 6.79 -1.72 -11.36
N ASN A 58 7.06 -2.00 -10.09
CA ASN A 58 8.23 -2.75 -9.65
C ASN A 58 8.13 -4.24 -10.00
N PRO A 59 8.92 -4.78 -10.92
CA PRO A 59 8.82 -6.17 -11.32
C PRO A 59 9.19 -7.15 -10.21
N MET A 60 10.03 -6.75 -9.25
CA MET A 60 10.55 -7.64 -8.20
C MET A 60 9.52 -8.01 -7.13
N GLN A 61 8.38 -7.33 -7.06
CA GLN A 61 7.33 -7.63 -6.09
C GLN A 61 6.19 -8.49 -6.65
N PHE A 62 6.28 -8.89 -7.92
CA PHE A 62 5.29 -9.74 -8.58
C PHE A 62 5.80 -11.16 -8.74
N GLY A 63 4.98 -12.12 -8.34
CA GLY A 63 5.22 -13.53 -8.63
C GLY A 63 4.99 -13.87 -10.11
N PRO A 64 5.46 -15.04 -10.57
CA PRO A 64 5.38 -15.44 -11.99
C PRO A 64 3.94 -15.50 -12.54
N THR A 65 2.94 -15.66 -11.68
CA THR A 65 1.53 -15.80 -12.05
C THR A 65 0.70 -14.56 -11.71
N GLU A 66 1.34 -13.48 -11.24
CA GLU A 66 0.66 -12.24 -10.89
C GLU A 66 0.51 -11.28 -12.08
N ASP A 67 -0.22 -10.21 -11.87
CA ASP A 67 -0.72 -9.28 -12.88
C ASP A 67 0.31 -8.25 -13.41
N LEU A 68 1.62 -8.52 -13.33
CA LEU A 68 2.67 -7.59 -13.77
C LEU A 68 2.48 -7.11 -15.22
N ALA A 69 2.21 -8.05 -16.12
CA ALA A 69 2.08 -7.75 -17.56
C ALA A 69 0.81 -6.95 -17.89
N THR A 70 -0.26 -7.17 -17.12
CA THR A 70 -1.57 -6.55 -17.32
C THR A 70 -1.83 -5.40 -16.34
N TYR A 71 -0.86 -5.08 -15.46
CA TYR A 71 -1.01 -3.97 -14.52
C TYR A 71 -1.22 -2.66 -15.31
N PRO A 72 -2.29 -1.90 -15.01
CA PRO A 72 -2.68 -0.74 -15.82
C PRO A 72 -1.63 0.38 -15.72
N ARG A 73 -1.42 1.09 -16.84
CA ARG A 73 -0.49 2.22 -16.94
C ARG A 73 -1.14 3.32 -17.75
N ASP A 74 -1.11 4.54 -17.23
CA ASP A 74 -1.60 5.74 -17.92
C ASP A 74 -0.85 6.96 -17.34
N LEU A 75 0.30 7.27 -17.91
CA LEU A 75 1.17 8.34 -17.40
C LEU A 75 0.53 9.73 -17.55
N ASP A 76 -0.25 9.96 -18.61
CA ASP A 76 -0.89 11.26 -18.83
C ASP A 76 -1.97 11.52 -17.78
N HIS A 77 -2.79 10.50 -17.48
CA HIS A 77 -3.76 10.54 -16.39
C HIS A 77 -3.07 10.75 -15.04
N ASP A 78 -2.03 9.99 -14.77
CA ASP A 78 -1.27 10.06 -13.51
C ASP A 78 -0.62 11.43 -13.32
N ALA A 79 -0.04 12.00 -14.39
CA ALA A 79 0.55 13.33 -14.36
C ALA A 79 -0.50 14.42 -14.08
N ALA A 80 -1.67 14.35 -14.71
CA ALA A 80 -2.75 15.30 -14.44
C ALA A 80 -3.25 15.23 -12.98
N LEU A 81 -3.36 14.02 -12.42
CA LEU A 81 -3.74 13.85 -11.02
C LEU A 81 -2.67 14.39 -10.07
N CYS A 82 -1.39 14.12 -10.33
CA CYS A 82 -0.27 14.67 -9.58
C CYS A 82 -0.24 16.20 -9.61
N GLU A 83 -0.46 16.81 -10.78
CA GLU A 83 -0.51 18.27 -10.94
C GLU A 83 -1.65 18.86 -10.12
N SER A 84 -2.85 18.24 -10.14
CA SER A 84 -4.00 18.69 -9.35
C SER A 84 -3.79 18.63 -7.85
N ALA A 85 -2.88 17.77 -7.38
CA ALA A 85 -2.48 17.63 -5.98
C ALA A 85 -1.27 18.48 -5.58
N GLY A 86 -0.73 19.29 -6.50
CA GLY A 86 0.41 20.17 -6.25
C GLY A 86 1.75 19.44 -6.10
N VAL A 87 1.94 18.32 -6.78
CA VAL A 87 3.21 17.58 -6.85
C VAL A 87 4.26 18.42 -7.58
N ASP A 88 5.49 18.49 -7.04
CA ASP A 88 6.59 19.24 -7.66
C ASP A 88 7.39 18.40 -8.66
N LEU A 89 7.56 17.08 -8.39
CA LEU A 89 8.38 16.19 -9.19
C LEU A 89 7.75 14.78 -9.27
N ILE A 90 7.64 14.24 -10.49
CA ILE A 90 7.36 12.83 -10.74
C ILE A 90 8.68 12.14 -11.12
N PHE A 91 8.98 11.04 -10.43
CA PHE A 91 10.03 10.10 -10.81
C PHE A 91 9.41 8.89 -11.50
N HIS A 92 9.63 8.77 -12.81
CA HIS A 92 9.09 7.67 -13.63
C HIS A 92 10.24 6.96 -14.34
N PRO A 93 10.96 6.07 -13.62
CA PRO A 93 12.10 5.36 -14.18
C PRO A 93 11.68 4.12 -15.00
N GLU A 94 12.52 3.73 -15.94
CA GLU A 94 12.50 2.40 -16.54
C GLU A 94 13.08 1.37 -15.55
N ALA A 95 12.81 0.08 -15.80
CA ALA A 95 13.25 -0.99 -14.91
C ALA A 95 14.80 -1.09 -14.85
N GLU A 96 15.48 -0.82 -15.95
CA GLU A 96 16.93 -0.83 -16.07
C GLU A 96 17.62 0.28 -15.27
N GLU A 97 16.95 1.44 -15.08
CA GLU A 97 17.43 2.51 -14.19
C GLU A 97 17.37 2.09 -12.73
N MET A 98 16.36 1.29 -12.36
CA MET A 98 16.20 0.80 -11.00
C MET A 98 17.02 -0.46 -10.72
N TYR A 99 17.19 -1.33 -11.70
CA TYR A 99 17.87 -2.62 -11.54
C TYR A 99 18.81 -2.87 -12.72
N GLU A 100 20.11 -2.66 -12.49
CA GLU A 100 21.13 -3.02 -13.46
C GLU A 100 21.21 -4.53 -13.70
N LYS A 101 21.80 -4.98 -14.81
CA LYS A 101 21.82 -6.40 -15.21
C LYS A 101 22.47 -7.35 -14.18
N ASP A 102 23.39 -6.83 -13.38
CA ASP A 102 24.12 -7.55 -12.33
C ASP A 102 23.60 -7.26 -10.92
N PHE A 103 22.39 -6.69 -10.80
CA PHE A 103 21.77 -6.37 -9.52
C PHE A 103 21.60 -7.62 -8.63
N CYS A 104 22.20 -7.60 -7.44
CA CYS A 104 22.23 -8.73 -6.51
C CYS A 104 21.96 -8.37 -5.04
N SER A 105 21.58 -7.12 -4.76
CA SER A 105 21.35 -6.63 -3.38
C SER A 105 19.86 -6.54 -3.08
N PHE A 106 19.45 -7.07 -1.92
CA PHE A 106 18.05 -7.09 -1.52
C PHE A 106 17.90 -6.63 -0.07
N VAL A 107 16.74 -6.04 0.24
CA VAL A 107 16.26 -5.86 1.60
C VAL A 107 15.16 -6.88 1.82
N ASP A 108 15.34 -7.75 2.81
CA ASP A 108 14.38 -8.77 3.19
C ASP A 108 13.96 -8.61 4.64
N MET A 109 12.82 -9.15 5.01
CA MET A 109 12.26 -9.09 6.35
C MET A 109 11.61 -10.41 6.73
N THR A 110 11.79 -10.82 7.98
CA THR A 110 11.15 -11.98 8.58
C THR A 110 10.09 -11.56 9.60
N GLY A 111 9.27 -12.49 10.07
CA GLY A 111 8.23 -12.22 11.05
C GLY A 111 7.01 -11.53 10.44
N LEU A 112 7.05 -10.20 10.26
CA LEU A 112 5.92 -9.43 9.73
C LEU A 112 5.45 -9.86 8.34
N THR A 113 6.28 -10.57 7.60
CA THR A 113 6.06 -10.98 6.22
C THR A 113 5.68 -12.45 6.06
N GLU A 114 5.50 -13.18 7.17
CA GLU A 114 5.20 -14.63 7.15
C GLU A 114 3.70 -14.94 7.14
N GLY A 115 2.86 -14.01 7.58
CA GLY A 115 1.40 -14.09 7.58
C GLY A 115 0.74 -13.28 6.47
N LEU A 116 -0.59 -13.30 6.42
CA LEU A 116 -1.42 -12.45 5.54
C LEU A 116 -0.97 -12.51 4.07
N CYS A 117 -0.73 -11.34 3.45
CA CYS A 117 -0.23 -11.26 2.06
C CYS A 117 1.13 -11.94 1.89
N GLY A 118 2.02 -11.90 2.88
CA GLY A 118 3.35 -12.52 2.77
C GLY A 118 3.30 -14.04 2.65
N LYS A 119 2.34 -14.68 3.32
CA LYS A 119 2.11 -16.13 3.22
C LYS A 119 1.68 -16.56 1.81
N THR A 120 0.80 -15.79 1.16
CA THR A 120 0.27 -16.11 -0.17
C THR A 120 1.14 -15.56 -1.31
N ARG A 121 2.03 -14.60 -1.01
CA ARG A 121 2.93 -13.93 -1.96
C ARG A 121 4.37 -13.91 -1.41
N PRO A 122 5.10 -15.03 -1.38
CA PRO A 122 6.36 -15.18 -0.62
C PRO A 122 7.49 -14.21 -1.03
N ILE A 123 7.52 -13.76 -2.30
CA ILE A 123 8.56 -12.84 -2.79
C ILE A 123 8.16 -11.36 -2.69
N HIS A 124 6.87 -11.10 -2.40
CA HIS A 124 6.28 -9.76 -2.49
C HIS A 124 7.00 -8.74 -1.61
N PHE A 125 7.12 -9.02 -0.32
CA PHE A 125 7.69 -8.04 0.62
C PHE A 125 9.18 -7.85 0.46
N ARG A 126 9.93 -8.86 0.03
CA ARG A 126 11.33 -8.68 -0.39
C ARG A 126 11.44 -7.70 -1.54
N GLY A 127 10.55 -7.80 -2.53
CA GLY A 127 10.46 -6.83 -3.63
C GLY A 127 10.07 -5.44 -3.16
N VAL A 128 9.07 -5.33 -2.27
CA VAL A 128 8.61 -4.05 -1.69
C VAL A 128 9.70 -3.39 -0.85
N CYS A 129 10.31 -4.11 0.10
CA CYS A 129 11.38 -3.56 0.94
C CYS A 129 12.56 -3.08 0.09
N THR A 130 12.94 -3.87 -0.92
CA THR A 130 14.06 -3.51 -1.82
C THR A 130 13.76 -2.24 -2.61
N VAL A 131 12.61 -2.15 -3.27
CA VAL A 131 12.28 -0.96 -4.08
C VAL A 131 12.09 0.28 -3.21
N VAL A 132 11.39 0.16 -2.08
CA VAL A 132 11.15 1.30 -1.19
C VAL A 132 12.45 1.79 -0.58
N ASN A 133 13.35 0.90 -0.14
CA ASN A 133 14.68 1.27 0.32
C ASN A 133 15.49 2.00 -0.78
N LYS A 134 15.46 1.51 -2.03
CA LYS A 134 16.11 2.22 -3.14
C LYS A 134 15.51 3.61 -3.35
N LEU A 135 14.20 3.73 -3.37
CA LEU A 135 13.50 5.00 -3.54
C LEU A 135 13.82 5.98 -2.40
N PHE A 136 13.90 5.52 -1.16
CA PHE A 136 14.31 6.34 -0.02
C PHE A 136 15.74 6.85 -0.17
N ASN A 137 16.66 6.02 -0.63
CA ASN A 137 18.05 6.43 -0.91
C ASN A 137 18.19 7.35 -2.14
N ILE A 138 17.24 7.34 -3.06
CA ILE A 138 17.20 8.21 -4.24
C ILE A 138 16.63 9.58 -3.88
N VAL A 139 15.45 9.59 -3.24
CA VAL A 139 14.70 10.80 -2.91
C VAL A 139 15.17 11.46 -1.62
N THR A 140 15.67 10.66 -0.66
CA THR A 140 16.04 11.13 0.70
C THR A 140 14.96 12.03 1.32
N PRO A 141 13.70 11.56 1.43
CA PRO A 141 12.60 12.37 1.91
C PRO A 141 12.66 12.58 3.41
N ASP A 142 12.04 13.66 3.90
CA ASP A 142 11.84 13.87 5.35
C ASP A 142 10.62 13.06 5.84
N HIS A 143 9.56 12.99 5.00
CA HIS A 143 8.35 12.20 5.27
C HIS A 143 7.98 11.34 4.06
N ALA A 144 7.54 10.11 4.29
CA ALA A 144 7.01 9.25 3.24
C ALA A 144 5.60 8.74 3.59
N TYR A 145 4.67 8.79 2.63
CA TYR A 145 3.24 8.62 2.83
C TYR A 145 2.76 7.30 2.24
N PHE A 146 2.07 6.49 3.06
CA PHE A 146 1.55 5.18 2.67
C PHE A 146 0.10 5.01 3.13
N GLY A 147 -0.72 4.32 2.32
CA GLY A 147 -2.12 4.09 2.64
C GLY A 147 -2.31 2.94 3.64
N GLN A 148 -3.20 3.13 4.64
CA GLN A 148 -3.63 2.08 5.57
C GLN A 148 -4.33 0.91 4.85
N LYS A 149 -4.81 1.11 3.63
CA LYS A 149 -5.39 0.02 2.81
C LYS A 149 -4.43 -1.17 2.67
N ASP A 150 -3.16 -0.90 2.50
CA ASP A 150 -2.09 -1.89 2.45
C ASP A 150 -1.43 -2.00 3.83
N GLY A 151 -2.25 -2.30 4.87
CA GLY A 151 -1.87 -2.20 6.28
C GLY A 151 -0.65 -3.03 6.66
N GLN A 152 -0.50 -4.27 6.14
CA GLN A 152 0.71 -5.06 6.35
C GLN A 152 1.93 -4.38 5.72
N GLN A 153 1.81 -3.83 4.51
CA GLN A 153 2.89 -3.07 3.87
C GLN A 153 3.31 -1.86 4.73
N LEU A 154 2.34 -1.11 5.24
CA LEU A 154 2.62 0.04 6.11
C LEU A 154 3.40 -0.37 7.35
N ALA A 155 3.02 -1.47 8.02
CA ALA A 155 3.72 -2.00 9.19
C ALA A 155 5.15 -2.48 8.83
N VAL A 156 5.30 -3.18 7.71
CA VAL A 156 6.60 -3.64 7.17
C VAL A 156 7.53 -2.46 6.89
N ILE A 157 7.04 -1.41 6.23
CA ILE A 157 7.85 -0.22 5.92
C ILE A 157 8.24 0.53 7.19
N LYS A 158 7.31 0.74 8.13
CA LYS A 158 7.63 1.35 9.45
C LYS A 158 8.71 0.54 10.18
N ARG A 159 8.62 -0.78 10.17
CA ARG A 159 9.59 -1.67 10.79
C ARG A 159 10.96 -1.57 10.10
N MET A 160 11.00 -1.57 8.77
CA MET A 160 12.22 -1.42 7.97
C MET A 160 12.94 -0.11 8.31
N VAL A 161 12.21 1.01 8.32
CA VAL A 161 12.76 2.33 8.64
C VAL A 161 13.35 2.36 10.04
N ARG A 162 12.64 1.81 11.04
CA ARG A 162 13.11 1.72 12.41
C ARG A 162 14.37 0.85 12.55
N ASP A 163 14.33 -0.37 12.00
CA ASP A 163 15.37 -1.36 12.19
C ASP A 163 16.66 -1.02 11.42
N LEU A 164 16.54 -0.30 10.29
CA LEU A 164 17.67 0.19 9.49
C LEU A 164 18.09 1.62 9.86
N ASN A 165 17.52 2.21 10.92
CA ASN A 165 17.82 3.57 11.39
C ASN A 165 17.75 4.63 10.30
N MET A 166 16.73 4.54 9.41
CA MET A 166 16.52 5.53 8.38
C MET A 166 15.93 6.80 8.98
N ASP A 167 16.50 7.96 8.64
CA ASP A 167 16.01 9.27 9.09
C ASP A 167 14.84 9.75 8.21
N ILE A 168 13.71 9.05 8.33
CA ILE A 168 12.49 9.30 7.54
C ILE A 168 11.28 9.02 8.44
N GLU A 169 10.33 9.94 8.50
CA GLU A 169 9.05 9.70 9.14
C GLU A 169 8.07 9.00 8.19
N ILE A 170 7.48 7.87 8.62
CA ILE A 170 6.46 7.15 7.83
C ILE A 170 5.08 7.54 8.29
N VAL A 171 4.36 8.25 7.44
CA VAL A 171 3.00 8.73 7.67
C VAL A 171 1.99 7.74 7.08
N GLY A 172 1.18 7.12 7.93
CA GLY A 172 0.05 6.29 7.51
C GLY A 172 -1.18 7.16 7.22
N CYS A 173 -1.79 7.00 6.05
CA CYS A 173 -2.99 7.75 5.66
C CYS A 173 -4.23 6.84 5.64
N PRO A 174 -5.41 7.35 6.03
CA PRO A 174 -6.64 6.56 6.08
C PRO A 174 -7.02 5.94 4.74
N ILE A 175 -7.82 4.86 4.80
CA ILE A 175 -8.37 4.21 3.60
C ILE A 175 -9.39 5.14 2.94
N VAL A 176 -9.17 5.47 1.68
CA VAL A 176 -10.17 6.15 0.85
C VAL A 176 -11.11 5.13 0.24
N ARG A 177 -12.41 5.39 0.36
CA ARG A 177 -13.46 4.50 -0.15
C ARG A 177 -14.29 5.20 -1.22
N GLU A 178 -14.90 4.41 -2.08
CA GLU A 178 -15.95 4.88 -2.99
C GLU A 178 -17.22 5.20 -2.19
N GLU A 179 -18.18 5.89 -2.80
CA GLU A 179 -19.44 6.30 -2.13
C GLU A 179 -20.22 5.12 -1.52
N ASP A 180 -20.11 3.94 -2.15
CA ASP A 180 -20.75 2.70 -1.68
C ASP A 180 -19.89 1.91 -0.66
N GLY A 181 -18.74 2.44 -0.28
CA GLY A 181 -17.87 1.90 0.77
C GLY A 181 -16.72 1.01 0.28
N LEU A 182 -16.65 0.62 -0.99
CA LEU A 182 -15.54 -0.19 -1.50
C LEU A 182 -14.22 0.59 -1.39
N ALA A 183 -13.17 -0.03 -0.85
CA ALA A 183 -11.85 0.57 -0.81
C ALA A 183 -11.32 0.86 -2.22
N LYS A 184 -10.83 2.08 -2.45
CA LYS A 184 -10.25 2.47 -3.75
C LYS A 184 -9.03 1.61 -4.07
N SER A 185 -9.00 1.06 -5.30
CA SER A 185 -7.90 0.23 -5.80
C SER A 185 -7.87 0.28 -7.33
N SER A 186 -6.65 0.33 -7.89
CA SER A 186 -6.45 0.20 -9.34
C SER A 186 -7.02 -1.13 -9.88
N ARG A 187 -7.06 -2.17 -9.06
CA ARG A 187 -7.64 -3.48 -9.42
C ARG A 187 -9.16 -3.49 -9.49
N ASN A 188 -9.85 -2.48 -8.98
CA ASN A 188 -11.31 -2.37 -9.13
C ASN A 188 -11.73 -2.27 -10.60
N THR A 189 -10.84 -1.80 -11.48
CA THR A 189 -11.08 -1.73 -12.94
C THR A 189 -11.14 -3.08 -13.64
N TYR A 190 -10.67 -4.15 -13.01
CA TYR A 190 -10.76 -5.51 -13.55
C TYR A 190 -12.13 -6.16 -13.35
N LEU A 191 -12.95 -5.61 -12.45
CA LEU A 191 -14.24 -6.19 -12.08
C LEU A 191 -15.29 -5.92 -13.16
N SER A 192 -16.03 -6.96 -13.54
CA SER A 192 -17.30 -6.78 -14.28
C SER A 192 -18.32 -6.02 -13.42
N SER A 193 -19.42 -5.57 -14.02
CA SER A 193 -20.48 -4.86 -13.27
C SER A 193 -21.09 -5.70 -12.14
N GLU A 194 -21.16 -7.02 -12.32
CA GLU A 194 -21.67 -7.95 -11.31
C GLU A 194 -20.64 -8.17 -10.20
N GLU A 195 -19.38 -8.44 -10.57
CA GLU A 195 -18.28 -8.57 -9.62
C GLU A 195 -18.05 -7.29 -8.81
N ARG A 196 -18.24 -6.11 -9.45
CA ARG A 196 -18.13 -4.82 -8.75
C ARG A 196 -19.17 -4.67 -7.63
N LYS A 197 -20.40 -5.16 -7.85
CA LYS A 197 -21.44 -5.20 -6.82
C LYS A 197 -21.11 -6.22 -5.71
N ALA A 198 -20.65 -7.39 -6.10
CA ALA A 198 -20.21 -8.44 -5.17
C ALA A 198 -19.05 -7.99 -4.29
N ALA A 199 -18.13 -7.18 -4.82
CA ALA A 199 -16.98 -6.66 -4.07
C ALA A 199 -17.34 -5.83 -2.82
N LEU A 200 -18.58 -5.30 -2.75
CA LEU A 200 -19.07 -4.59 -1.56
C LEU A 200 -19.13 -5.48 -0.31
N ILE A 201 -19.08 -6.80 -0.47
CA ILE A 201 -19.02 -7.71 0.68
C ILE A 201 -17.78 -7.43 1.56
N LEU A 202 -16.65 -6.97 0.98
CA LEU A 202 -15.44 -6.66 1.75
C LEU A 202 -15.70 -5.52 2.73
N SER A 203 -16.21 -4.38 2.26
CA SER A 203 -16.47 -3.22 3.13
C SER A 203 -17.54 -3.51 4.18
N LYS A 204 -18.59 -4.26 3.81
CA LYS A 204 -19.63 -4.73 4.76
C LYS A 204 -19.03 -5.63 5.83
N THR A 205 -18.12 -6.53 5.45
CA THR A 205 -17.45 -7.43 6.39
C THR A 205 -16.50 -6.69 7.33
N VAL A 206 -15.76 -5.70 6.82
CA VAL A 206 -14.93 -4.82 7.67
C VAL A 206 -15.79 -4.09 8.71
N ALA A 207 -16.92 -3.53 8.28
CA ALA A 207 -17.85 -2.83 9.18
C ALA A 207 -18.43 -3.80 10.23
N LEU A 208 -18.82 -5.02 9.83
CA LEU A 208 -19.29 -6.05 10.74
C LEU A 208 -18.22 -6.41 11.78
N GLY A 209 -16.99 -6.68 11.35
CA GLY A 209 -15.88 -7.00 12.25
C GLY A 209 -15.60 -5.89 13.25
N LYS A 210 -15.59 -4.63 12.78
CA LYS A 210 -15.40 -3.45 13.64
C LYS A 210 -16.52 -3.30 14.69
N GLU A 211 -17.76 -3.58 14.31
CA GLU A 211 -18.89 -3.50 15.23
C GLU A 211 -18.84 -4.61 16.28
N LEU A 212 -18.59 -5.86 15.86
CA LEU A 212 -18.47 -7.01 16.77
C LEU A 212 -17.34 -6.82 17.78
N ALA A 213 -16.19 -6.29 17.36
CA ALA A 213 -15.03 -6.06 18.22
C ALA A 213 -15.27 -5.08 19.38
N LYS A 214 -16.37 -4.31 19.36
CA LYS A 214 -16.75 -3.44 20.48
C LYS A 214 -17.12 -4.25 21.72
N THR A 215 -17.75 -5.42 21.55
CA THR A 215 -18.29 -6.25 22.64
C THR A 215 -17.64 -7.63 22.72
N GLU A 216 -17.22 -8.22 21.60
CA GLU A 216 -16.53 -9.50 21.56
C GLU A 216 -15.00 -9.30 21.53
N LYS A 217 -14.30 -9.89 22.49
CA LYS A 217 -12.83 -9.79 22.58
C LYS A 217 -12.12 -11.07 22.10
N ASP A 218 -12.85 -12.15 21.86
CA ASP A 218 -12.32 -13.36 21.23
C ASP A 218 -12.15 -13.09 19.72
N ALA A 219 -10.89 -12.99 19.28
CA ALA A 219 -10.57 -12.70 17.89
C ALA A 219 -11.08 -13.78 16.92
N ASN A 220 -11.05 -15.05 17.35
CA ASN A 220 -11.51 -16.17 16.51
C ASN A 220 -13.01 -16.07 16.22
N LYS A 221 -13.82 -15.67 17.21
CA LYS A 221 -15.27 -15.49 16.99
C LYS A 221 -15.58 -14.36 16.03
N VAL A 222 -14.84 -13.24 16.13
CA VAL A 222 -14.99 -12.12 15.19
C VAL A 222 -14.58 -12.54 13.78
N VAL A 223 -13.44 -13.19 13.63
CA VAL A 223 -12.93 -13.69 12.34
C VAL A 223 -13.91 -14.69 11.70
N GLU A 224 -14.45 -15.63 12.48
CA GLU A 224 -15.44 -16.61 11.98
C GLU A 224 -16.75 -15.95 11.53
N ALA A 225 -17.22 -14.93 12.24
CA ALA A 225 -18.38 -14.14 11.81
C ALA A 225 -18.10 -13.39 10.50
N MET A 226 -16.89 -12.82 10.35
CA MET A 226 -16.44 -12.16 9.12
C MET A 226 -16.39 -13.16 7.94
N LYS A 227 -15.82 -14.36 8.15
CA LYS A 227 -15.78 -15.42 7.11
C LYS A 227 -17.17 -15.82 6.65
N LYS A 228 -18.08 -16.11 7.60
CA LYS A 228 -19.47 -16.43 7.29
C LYS A 228 -20.17 -15.34 6.49
N ASN A 229 -19.90 -14.08 6.79
CA ASN A 229 -20.46 -12.96 6.03
C ASN A 229 -19.95 -12.97 4.59
N ILE A 230 -18.64 -13.20 4.36
CA ILE A 230 -18.07 -13.27 3.01
C ILE A 230 -18.66 -14.43 2.21
N GLU A 231 -18.86 -15.59 2.85
CA GLU A 231 -19.40 -16.80 2.23
C GLU A 231 -20.85 -16.67 1.75
N THR A 232 -21.56 -15.60 2.16
CA THR A 232 -22.90 -15.30 1.60
C THR A 232 -22.84 -14.77 0.18
N GLU A 233 -21.65 -14.34 -0.31
CA GLU A 233 -21.46 -13.80 -1.66
C GLU A 233 -20.91 -14.89 -2.60
N PRO A 234 -21.69 -15.35 -3.60
CA PRO A 234 -21.27 -16.47 -4.47
C PRO A 234 -20.01 -16.19 -5.31
N PHE A 235 -19.71 -14.92 -5.63
CA PHE A 235 -18.51 -14.52 -6.36
C PHE A 235 -17.25 -14.46 -5.48
N ALA A 236 -17.41 -14.55 -4.14
CA ALA A 236 -16.32 -14.38 -3.22
C ALA A 236 -15.63 -15.71 -2.89
N LYS A 237 -14.29 -15.71 -2.94
CA LYS A 237 -13.45 -16.79 -2.44
C LYS A 237 -12.42 -16.22 -1.49
N ILE A 238 -12.48 -16.62 -0.23
CA ILE A 238 -11.55 -16.16 0.81
C ILE A 238 -10.13 -16.67 0.49
N ASP A 239 -9.16 -15.76 0.51
CA ASP A 239 -7.74 -16.07 0.59
C ASP A 239 -7.31 -16.14 2.06
N TYR A 240 -7.56 -15.06 2.81
CA TYR A 240 -7.48 -15.06 4.27
C TYR A 240 -8.46 -14.05 4.89
N VAL A 241 -8.84 -14.31 6.14
CA VAL A 241 -9.44 -13.37 7.10
C VAL A 241 -8.77 -13.63 8.44
N GLU A 242 -8.05 -12.65 8.96
CA GLU A 242 -7.23 -12.80 10.16
C GLU A 242 -7.32 -11.55 11.05
N ALA A 243 -7.14 -11.78 12.37
CA ALA A 243 -6.93 -10.74 13.35
C ALA A 243 -5.46 -10.79 13.79
N VAL A 244 -4.77 -9.66 13.68
CA VAL A 244 -3.35 -9.56 14.00
C VAL A 244 -3.06 -8.35 14.87
N ASP A 245 -1.98 -8.40 15.63
CA ASP A 245 -1.41 -7.21 16.27
C ASP A 245 -0.91 -6.22 15.21
N ALA A 246 -1.28 -4.95 15.33
CA ALA A 246 -1.05 -3.95 14.30
C ALA A 246 0.44 -3.58 14.09
N LEU A 247 1.32 -3.91 15.03
CA LEU A 247 2.76 -3.60 14.97
C LEU A 247 3.61 -4.79 14.53
N SER A 248 3.29 -5.98 15.04
CA SER A 248 4.06 -7.20 14.78
C SER A 248 3.50 -8.04 13.64
N MET A 249 2.26 -7.80 13.23
CA MET A 249 1.50 -8.62 12.27
C MET A 249 1.34 -10.09 12.74
N ALA A 250 1.62 -10.38 14.01
CA ALA A 250 1.40 -11.69 14.59
C ALA A 250 -0.10 -11.94 14.82
N PRO A 251 -0.62 -13.15 14.56
CA PRO A 251 -1.99 -13.50 14.88
C PRO A 251 -2.30 -13.30 16.37
N VAL A 252 -3.51 -12.84 16.69
CA VAL A 252 -3.97 -12.64 18.06
C VAL A 252 -5.20 -13.50 18.37
N GLU A 253 -5.25 -14.04 19.60
CA GLU A 253 -6.44 -14.76 20.10
C GLU A 253 -7.46 -13.81 20.73
N LYS A 254 -6.99 -12.64 21.21
CA LYS A 254 -7.82 -11.61 21.84
C LYS A 254 -7.57 -10.26 21.19
N LEU A 255 -8.63 -9.48 21.03
CA LEU A 255 -8.60 -8.10 20.53
C LEU A 255 -8.25 -7.14 21.69
N GLU A 256 -6.99 -7.22 22.14
CA GLU A 256 -6.39 -6.35 23.16
C GLU A 256 -5.28 -5.50 22.55
N GLY A 257 -5.13 -4.23 22.97
CA GLY A 257 -4.23 -3.29 22.29
C GLY A 257 -4.69 -2.98 20.85
N THR A 258 -3.84 -2.33 20.06
CA THR A 258 -4.19 -1.99 18.67
C THR A 258 -4.05 -3.23 17.79
N CYS A 259 -5.18 -3.77 17.35
CA CYS A 259 -5.26 -4.92 16.46
C CYS A 259 -5.73 -4.50 15.05
N MET A 260 -5.38 -5.28 14.04
CA MET A 260 -5.89 -5.14 12.68
C MET A 260 -6.70 -6.36 12.30
N LEU A 261 -7.97 -6.14 11.91
CA LEU A 261 -8.77 -7.14 11.20
C LEU A 261 -8.48 -6.98 9.71
N ALA A 262 -7.86 -7.98 9.10
CA ALA A 262 -7.41 -7.93 7.72
C ALA A 262 -7.98 -9.08 6.89
N MET A 263 -8.29 -8.80 5.64
CA MET A 263 -8.76 -9.81 4.71
C MET A 263 -8.19 -9.65 3.31
N ALA A 264 -8.09 -10.76 2.60
CA ALA A 264 -7.95 -10.82 1.17
C ALA A 264 -8.99 -11.78 0.61
N VAL A 265 -9.70 -11.32 -0.42
CA VAL A 265 -10.82 -12.07 -1.02
C VAL A 265 -10.71 -11.95 -2.53
N TYR A 266 -10.81 -13.07 -3.22
CA TYR A 266 -10.99 -13.08 -4.66
C TYR A 266 -12.47 -12.83 -4.96
N ILE A 267 -12.75 -11.85 -5.81
CA ILE A 267 -14.06 -11.65 -6.45
C ILE A 267 -13.87 -12.05 -7.91
N GLY A 268 -14.45 -13.18 -8.27
CA GLY A 268 -14.08 -13.84 -9.52
C GLY A 268 -12.58 -14.17 -9.56
N LYS A 269 -11.84 -13.53 -10.47
CA LYS A 269 -10.38 -13.67 -10.59
C LYS A 269 -9.59 -12.55 -9.91
N THR A 270 -10.26 -11.47 -9.50
CA THR A 270 -9.62 -10.28 -8.97
C THR A 270 -9.42 -10.40 -7.45
N ARG A 271 -8.18 -10.38 -7.00
CA ARG A 271 -7.83 -10.38 -5.58
C ARG A 271 -7.92 -8.96 -5.01
N LEU A 272 -8.83 -8.77 -4.07
CA LEU A 272 -9.04 -7.51 -3.35
C LEU A 272 -8.65 -7.68 -1.89
N ILE A 273 -8.20 -6.59 -1.26
CA ILE A 273 -7.87 -6.54 0.17
C ILE A 273 -8.62 -5.40 0.84
N ASP A 274 -8.95 -5.60 2.09
CA ASP A 274 -9.47 -4.56 2.98
C ASP A 274 -9.06 -4.84 4.43
N ASN A 275 -9.08 -3.82 5.27
CA ASN A 275 -8.78 -3.97 6.70
C ASN A 275 -9.42 -2.86 7.54
N THR A 276 -9.36 -3.03 8.85
CA THR A 276 -9.65 -1.98 9.82
C THR A 276 -8.81 -2.16 11.07
N LEU A 277 -8.42 -1.05 11.69
CA LEU A 277 -7.80 -1.06 13.01
C LEU A 277 -8.88 -1.07 14.09
N ILE A 278 -8.58 -1.74 15.19
CA ILE A 278 -9.42 -1.89 16.38
C ILE A 278 -8.63 -1.38 17.57
N ASN A 279 -9.28 -0.63 18.45
CA ASN A 279 -8.68 -0.05 19.67
C ASN A 279 -7.49 0.90 19.38
N GLU A 280 -7.63 1.75 18.35
CA GLU A 280 -6.69 2.86 18.09
C GLU A 280 -6.61 3.86 19.25
#